data_70d441ef6691684d4831de8077dc195c
#
_entry.id   70d441ef6691684d4831de8077dc195c
#
_cell.length_a   1.000
_cell.length_b   1.000
_cell.length_c   1.000
_cell.angle_alpha   90.00
_cell.angle_beta   90.00
_cell.angle_gamma   90.00
#
_symmetry.space_group_name_H-M   'P 1'
#
loop_
_entity.id
_entity.type
_entity.pdbx_description
1 polymer ?
#
loop_
_entity_poly.entity_id
_entity_poly.type
_entity_poly.pdbx_seq_one_letter_code
_entity_poly.pdbx_strand_id
1 'polypeptide(L)'
;MERESFSSRLGFILISAGCAIGLGNVWRFPFVTGQYGGASFVLIYLCFLLLLGLPIMVAEFAVGRASRRSPAKSFDTLEPKGTKWHLFKYVTIAGNIILMMFYTTVSGWMLYFLYKMAVGDLSGLDAKGIKGVFGALLQDPATMAGNMAIIIMLCFGVCYMGVRNGVERITKVMMAFLIVLMVVLAANSMLLPGSEAGLKYYLYPDFDKIAEHGVREVIFAAMGQAFFTLSIGMGSLSIFGSYIGKEQKLTNEALWIMFLDTFVAIVAGLIIFPACFSFGIQPDAGPNLLFITLPNVFNAMNGGRIWGTLFFLFMLFAAMSTVIAVFEMIISSICELTGGDRRRLIPFAVIGMILLSLPCVFGFNIWSGFGPLGKGTCVLDLEDFLVSNNILPLGSLIFLAFCTSRYGWGWTKFIEEVDTGKGIGFPKWMRFYATYILPLIVLYIFFNGYYAIFFK
;
A
#
# COMPACT_ATOMS: atom_id res chain seq x y z
N MET A 1 24.64 -13.32 12.56
CA MET A 1 23.92 -14.02 11.47
C MET A 1 24.22 -13.28 10.17
N GLU A 2 24.67 -13.99 9.15
CA GLU A 2 24.73 -13.43 7.80
C GLU A 2 23.32 -13.05 7.35
N ARG A 3 23.20 -11.86 6.76
CA ARG A 3 21.93 -11.36 6.24
C ARG A 3 21.54 -12.16 5.00
N GLU A 4 20.32 -12.72 4.94
CA GLU A 4 19.79 -13.31 3.72
C GLU A 4 19.82 -12.28 2.58
N SER A 5 19.99 -12.74 1.35
CA SER A 5 19.97 -11.91 0.15
C SER A 5 19.01 -12.48 -0.89
N PHE A 6 18.41 -11.61 -1.70
CA PHE A 6 17.60 -12.05 -2.83
C PHE A 6 18.43 -12.84 -3.84
N SER A 7 17.80 -13.81 -4.48
CA SER A 7 18.44 -14.65 -5.50
C SER A 7 18.68 -13.90 -6.81
N SER A 8 17.91 -12.84 -7.07
CA SER A 8 17.96 -12.08 -8.32
C SER A 8 17.47 -10.65 -8.16
N ARG A 9 17.97 -9.76 -9.04
CA ARG A 9 17.47 -8.39 -9.18
C ARG A 9 15.96 -8.32 -9.43
N LEU A 10 15.45 -9.17 -10.32
CA LEU A 10 14.02 -9.25 -10.60
C LEU A 10 13.22 -9.61 -9.34
N GLY A 11 13.77 -10.48 -8.48
CA GLY A 11 13.18 -10.80 -7.19
C GLY A 11 13.04 -9.58 -6.30
N PHE A 12 14.10 -8.80 -6.16
CA PHE A 12 14.06 -7.55 -5.41
C PHE A 12 12.99 -6.58 -5.95
N ILE A 13 12.98 -6.33 -7.27
CA ILE A 13 12.04 -5.39 -7.89
C ILE A 13 10.60 -5.85 -7.66
N LEU A 14 10.28 -7.12 -7.93
CA LEU A 14 8.92 -7.65 -7.78
C LEU A 14 8.43 -7.69 -6.33
N ILE A 15 9.31 -7.98 -5.37
CA ILE A 15 8.92 -7.99 -3.95
C ILE A 15 8.72 -6.55 -3.44
N SER A 16 9.64 -5.65 -3.77
CA SER A 16 9.52 -4.25 -3.38
C SER A 16 8.32 -3.58 -4.05
N ALA A 17 8.08 -3.87 -5.32
CA ALA A 17 6.85 -3.47 -6.01
C ALA A 17 5.61 -4.11 -5.36
N GLY A 18 5.64 -5.40 -5.00
CA GLY A 18 4.55 -6.06 -4.30
C GLY A 18 4.28 -5.52 -2.90
N CYS A 19 5.25 -4.87 -2.25
CA CYS A 19 5.04 -4.12 -1.02
C CYS A 19 4.26 -2.82 -1.28
N ALA A 20 4.58 -2.12 -2.36
CA ALA A 20 3.88 -0.90 -2.77
C ALA A 20 2.51 -1.21 -3.39
N ILE A 21 2.47 -2.18 -4.33
CA ILE A 21 1.25 -2.61 -5.02
C ILE A 21 0.30 -3.32 -4.05
N GLY A 22 -0.71 -2.61 -3.61
CA GLY A 22 -1.70 -3.11 -2.66
C GLY A 22 -3.06 -2.45 -2.82
N LEU A 23 -3.77 -2.32 -1.71
CA LEU A 23 -5.07 -1.64 -1.67
C LEU A 23 -4.99 -0.18 -2.12
N GLY A 24 -3.82 0.44 -1.99
CA GLY A 24 -3.55 1.79 -2.46
C GLY A 24 -3.76 1.96 -3.95
N ASN A 25 -3.34 0.99 -4.76
CA ASN A 25 -3.41 1.02 -6.22
C ASN A 25 -4.76 0.54 -6.76
N VAL A 26 -5.28 -0.54 -6.17
CA VAL A 26 -6.42 -1.25 -6.75
C VAL A 26 -7.76 -0.83 -6.15
N TRP A 27 -7.73 -0.15 -5.01
CA TRP A 27 -8.92 0.38 -4.33
C TRP A 27 -8.88 1.90 -4.19
N ARG A 28 -7.91 2.44 -3.39
CA ARG A 28 -7.89 3.86 -3.05
C ARG A 28 -7.66 4.75 -4.28
N PHE A 29 -6.74 4.37 -5.16
CA PHE A 29 -6.42 5.16 -6.35
C PHE A 29 -7.62 5.31 -7.30
N PRO A 30 -8.34 4.25 -7.74
CA PRO A 30 -9.52 4.42 -8.56
C PRO A 30 -10.61 5.24 -7.87
N PHE A 31 -10.85 5.01 -6.57
CA PHE A 31 -11.82 5.78 -5.80
C PHE A 31 -11.50 7.27 -5.79
N VAL A 32 -10.28 7.65 -5.38
CA VAL A 32 -9.87 9.06 -5.31
C VAL A 32 -9.83 9.70 -6.72
N THR A 33 -9.40 8.93 -7.73
CA THR A 33 -9.45 9.38 -9.14
C THR A 33 -10.87 9.67 -9.60
N GLY A 34 -11.82 8.80 -9.25
CA GLY A 34 -13.25 9.00 -9.54
C GLY A 34 -13.83 10.22 -8.84
N GLN A 35 -13.40 10.48 -7.61
CA GLN A 35 -13.87 11.62 -6.81
C GLN A 35 -13.32 12.96 -7.29
N TYR A 36 -12.09 13.02 -7.82
CA TYR A 36 -11.38 14.27 -8.09
C TYR A 36 -11.10 14.55 -9.57
N GLY A 37 -11.96 14.08 -10.47
CA GLY A 37 -11.94 14.52 -11.87
C GLY A 37 -11.13 13.66 -12.84
N GLY A 38 -10.94 12.37 -12.55
CA GLY A 38 -10.42 11.39 -13.52
C GLY A 38 -8.99 11.66 -13.94
N ALA A 39 -8.75 11.75 -15.27
CA ALA A 39 -7.43 11.88 -15.86
C ALA A 39 -6.62 13.09 -15.33
N SER A 40 -7.28 14.22 -15.05
CA SER A 40 -6.62 15.42 -14.53
C SER A 40 -5.99 15.19 -13.16
N PHE A 41 -6.71 14.46 -12.28
CA PHE A 41 -6.16 14.02 -10.99
C PHE A 41 -4.96 13.08 -11.18
N VAL A 42 -5.04 12.13 -12.12
CA VAL A 42 -3.94 11.18 -12.40
C VAL A 42 -2.66 11.92 -12.79
N LEU A 43 -2.73 12.96 -13.63
CA LEU A 43 -1.56 13.75 -14.01
C LEU A 43 -0.91 14.43 -12.80
N ILE A 44 -1.70 15.05 -11.92
CA ILE A 44 -1.21 15.72 -10.71
C ILE A 44 -0.58 14.67 -9.77
N TYR A 45 -1.25 13.52 -9.60
CA TYR A 45 -0.72 12.41 -8.80
C TYR A 45 0.63 11.91 -9.32
N LEU A 46 0.81 11.71 -10.63
CA LEU A 46 2.08 11.28 -11.23
C LEU A 46 3.21 12.26 -10.98
N CYS A 47 2.92 13.57 -11.03
CA CYS A 47 3.90 14.60 -10.65
C CYS A 47 4.35 14.45 -9.20
N PHE A 48 3.41 14.29 -8.26
CA PHE A 48 3.74 14.11 -6.85
C PHE A 48 4.39 12.76 -6.55
N LEU A 49 4.03 11.71 -7.27
CA LEU A 49 4.69 10.42 -7.14
C LEU A 49 6.20 10.54 -7.39
N LEU A 50 6.61 11.25 -8.44
CA LEU A 50 8.02 11.51 -8.75
C LEU A 50 8.67 12.49 -7.77
N LEU A 51 8.00 13.59 -7.45
CA LEU A 51 8.57 14.63 -6.62
C LEU A 51 8.68 14.23 -5.14
N LEU A 52 7.67 13.59 -4.59
CA LEU A 52 7.65 13.17 -3.18
C LEU A 52 8.14 11.74 -3.03
N GLY A 53 7.62 10.82 -3.85
CA GLY A 53 7.86 9.39 -3.70
C GLY A 53 9.31 8.98 -3.93
N LEU A 54 9.89 9.40 -5.06
CA LEU A 54 11.24 8.97 -5.44
C LEU A 54 12.32 9.30 -4.40
N PRO A 55 12.47 10.54 -3.90
CA PRO A 55 13.54 10.85 -2.96
C PRO A 55 13.37 10.13 -1.62
N ILE A 56 12.15 9.94 -1.13
CA ILE A 56 11.89 9.26 0.13
C ILE A 56 12.15 7.75 -0.02
N MET A 57 11.67 7.13 -1.10
CA MET A 57 11.92 5.72 -1.40
C MET A 57 13.43 5.42 -1.50
N VAL A 58 14.18 6.27 -2.21
CA VAL A 58 15.64 6.14 -2.32
C VAL A 58 16.32 6.28 -0.95
N ALA A 59 15.84 7.20 -0.09
CA ALA A 59 16.36 7.35 1.27
C ALA A 59 16.13 6.09 2.12
N GLU A 60 14.94 5.49 2.07
CA GLU A 60 14.65 4.23 2.78
C GLU A 60 15.52 3.09 2.29
N PHE A 61 15.62 2.88 0.98
CA PHE A 61 16.49 1.85 0.42
C PHE A 61 17.96 2.06 0.80
N ALA A 62 18.46 3.31 0.79
CA ALA A 62 19.82 3.63 1.14
C ALA A 62 20.15 3.27 2.59
N VAL A 63 19.26 3.63 3.52
CA VAL A 63 19.41 3.28 4.95
C VAL A 63 19.44 1.76 5.14
N GLY A 64 18.56 1.03 4.46
CA GLY A 64 18.53 -0.43 4.50
C GLY A 64 19.79 -1.05 3.91
N ARG A 65 20.23 -0.64 2.71
CA ARG A 65 21.36 -1.20 1.99
C ARG A 65 22.69 -0.92 2.69
N ALA A 66 22.86 0.31 3.19
CA ALA A 66 24.09 0.69 3.91
C ALA A 66 24.24 -0.02 5.24
N SER A 67 23.14 -0.18 6.00
CA SER A 67 23.17 -0.83 7.31
C SER A 67 23.23 -2.35 7.25
N ARG A 68 22.70 -2.96 6.18
CA ARG A 68 22.48 -4.41 6.09
C ARG A 68 21.67 -4.95 7.28
N ARG A 69 20.76 -4.13 7.82
CA ARG A 69 19.93 -4.44 8.98
C ARG A 69 18.46 -4.15 8.69
N SER A 70 17.57 -4.75 9.50
CA SER A 70 16.16 -4.34 9.51
C SER A 70 16.01 -2.91 10.05
N PRO A 71 14.85 -2.26 9.83
CA PRO A 71 14.58 -0.95 10.41
C PRO A 71 14.78 -0.87 11.92
N ALA A 72 14.69 -2.00 12.63
CA ALA A 72 14.94 -2.09 14.07
C ALA A 72 16.39 -1.76 14.47
N LYS A 73 17.36 -1.99 13.58
CA LYS A 73 18.80 -1.75 13.85
C LYS A 73 19.51 -0.93 12.77
N SER A 74 18.83 -0.52 11.72
CA SER A 74 19.46 0.24 10.63
C SER A 74 19.94 1.61 11.09
N PHE A 75 19.15 2.33 11.87
CA PHE A 75 19.52 3.62 12.41
C PHE A 75 20.64 3.49 13.46
N ASP A 76 20.56 2.49 14.37
CA ASP A 76 21.62 2.19 15.36
C ASP A 76 23.00 2.02 14.70
N THR A 77 23.02 1.42 13.49
CA THR A 77 24.26 1.13 12.76
C THR A 77 24.86 2.36 12.07
N LEU A 78 24.01 3.27 11.60
CA LEU A 78 24.41 4.40 10.74
C LEU A 78 24.46 5.74 11.47
N GLU A 79 23.84 5.87 12.64
CA GLU A 79 23.74 7.14 13.34
C GLU A 79 25.10 7.63 13.87
N PRO A 80 25.33 8.96 13.93
CA PRO A 80 26.48 9.52 14.61
C PRO A 80 26.43 9.25 16.12
N LYS A 81 27.60 9.04 16.73
CA LYS A 81 27.72 8.81 18.17
C LYS A 81 27.04 9.94 18.96
N GLY A 82 26.23 9.58 19.95
CA GLY A 82 25.56 10.52 20.83
C GLY A 82 24.21 11.06 20.31
N THR A 83 23.76 10.62 19.14
CA THR A 83 22.43 10.93 18.61
C THR A 83 21.38 9.90 19.07
N LYS A 84 20.11 10.16 18.82
CA LYS A 84 18.99 9.31 19.25
C LYS A 84 18.11 8.85 18.08
N TRP A 85 18.65 8.77 16.88
CA TRP A 85 17.87 8.33 15.70
C TRP A 85 17.38 6.89 15.84
N HIS A 86 18.08 6.05 16.56
CA HIS A 86 17.71 4.66 16.85
C HIS A 86 16.32 4.54 17.52
N LEU A 87 15.81 5.57 18.16
CA LEU A 87 14.45 5.55 18.76
C LEU A 87 13.35 5.41 17.71
N PHE A 88 13.63 5.79 16.46
CA PHE A 88 12.67 5.67 15.37
C PHE A 88 12.24 4.22 15.09
N LYS A 89 13.03 3.23 15.47
CA LYS A 89 12.67 1.80 15.36
C LYS A 89 11.32 1.47 16.00
N TYR A 90 10.98 2.10 17.12
CA TYR A 90 9.70 1.86 17.79
C TYR A 90 8.52 2.37 16.96
N VAL A 91 8.70 3.51 16.29
CA VAL A 91 7.68 4.09 15.42
C VAL A 91 7.48 3.22 14.18
N THR A 92 8.57 2.75 13.54
CA THR A 92 8.48 1.89 12.37
C THR A 92 7.81 0.56 12.67
N ILE A 93 8.16 -0.09 13.78
CA ILE A 93 7.58 -1.39 14.15
C ILE A 93 6.10 -1.21 14.52
N ALA A 94 5.77 -0.24 15.39
CA ALA A 94 4.39 0.04 15.80
C ALA A 94 3.52 0.43 14.59
N GLY A 95 4.05 1.26 13.69
CA GLY A 95 3.33 1.69 12.49
C GLY A 95 2.99 0.54 11.57
N ASN A 96 3.93 -0.37 11.33
CA ASN A 96 3.68 -1.55 10.51
C ASN A 96 2.70 -2.53 11.17
N ILE A 97 2.71 -2.65 12.50
CA ILE A 97 1.73 -3.45 13.23
C ILE A 97 0.33 -2.83 13.09
N ILE A 98 0.18 -1.52 13.32
CA ILE A 98 -1.10 -0.79 13.19
C ILE A 98 -1.63 -0.90 11.75
N LEU A 99 -0.76 -0.73 10.74
CA LEU A 99 -1.13 -0.94 9.34
C LEU A 99 -1.74 -2.33 9.14
N MET A 100 -1.10 -3.37 9.66
CA MET A 100 -1.54 -4.74 9.47
C MET A 100 -2.84 -5.06 10.23
N MET A 101 -3.17 -4.37 11.31
CA MET A 101 -4.40 -4.57 12.06
C MET A 101 -5.64 -4.37 11.15
N PHE A 102 -5.73 -3.25 10.44
CA PHE A 102 -6.86 -3.02 9.53
C PHE A 102 -6.65 -3.65 8.15
N TYR A 103 -5.43 -3.69 7.65
CA TYR A 103 -5.14 -4.20 6.31
C TYR A 103 -5.46 -5.69 6.18
N THR A 104 -5.16 -6.50 7.20
CA THR A 104 -5.51 -7.93 7.23
C THR A 104 -7.01 -8.16 7.36
N THR A 105 -7.73 -7.29 8.08
CA THR A 105 -9.19 -7.31 8.16
C THR A 105 -9.83 -7.07 6.79
N VAL A 106 -9.40 -6.03 6.06
CA VAL A 106 -9.89 -5.74 4.70
C VAL A 106 -9.49 -6.84 3.72
N SER A 107 -8.29 -7.41 3.84
CA SER A 107 -7.88 -8.59 3.05
C SER A 107 -8.78 -9.80 3.31
N GLY A 108 -9.27 -9.96 4.55
CA GLY A 108 -10.26 -10.97 4.92
C GLY A 108 -11.61 -10.78 4.22
N TRP A 109 -12.05 -9.51 4.03
CA TRP A 109 -13.26 -9.24 3.22
C TRP A 109 -13.08 -9.65 1.76
N MET A 110 -11.90 -9.43 1.19
CA MET A 110 -11.60 -9.86 -0.18
C MET A 110 -11.64 -11.38 -0.32
N LEU A 111 -11.11 -12.11 0.66
CA LEU A 111 -11.18 -13.57 0.70
C LEU A 111 -12.63 -14.06 0.77
N TYR A 112 -13.47 -13.42 1.61
CA TYR A 112 -14.88 -13.74 1.71
C TYR A 112 -15.62 -13.49 0.39
N PHE A 113 -15.41 -12.34 -0.26
CA PHE A 113 -16.05 -12.02 -1.54
C PHE A 113 -15.52 -12.89 -2.69
N LEU A 114 -14.25 -13.26 -2.69
CA LEU A 114 -13.71 -14.26 -3.62
C LEU A 114 -14.48 -15.59 -3.50
N TYR A 115 -14.67 -16.07 -2.28
CA TYR A 115 -15.45 -17.29 -2.05
C TYR A 115 -16.88 -17.13 -2.52
N LYS A 116 -17.58 -16.06 -2.13
CA LYS A 116 -18.99 -15.80 -2.50
C LYS A 116 -19.18 -15.70 -4.02
N MET A 117 -18.28 -15.04 -4.73
CA MET A 117 -18.30 -14.97 -6.20
C MET A 117 -18.04 -16.35 -6.82
N ALA A 118 -17.03 -17.08 -6.32
CA ALA A 118 -16.65 -18.38 -6.88
C ALA A 118 -17.75 -19.44 -6.74
N VAL A 119 -18.46 -19.46 -5.62
CA VAL A 119 -19.58 -20.40 -5.43
C VAL A 119 -20.88 -19.93 -6.09
N GLY A 120 -20.98 -18.64 -6.46
CA GLY A 120 -22.15 -18.07 -7.13
C GLY A 120 -23.22 -17.50 -6.21
N ASP A 121 -22.95 -17.34 -4.92
CA ASP A 121 -23.88 -16.80 -3.92
C ASP A 121 -24.31 -15.35 -4.18
N LEU A 122 -23.55 -14.61 -4.98
CA LEU A 122 -23.86 -13.23 -5.37
C LEU A 122 -24.64 -13.16 -6.70
N SER A 123 -24.77 -14.28 -7.42
CA SER A 123 -25.39 -14.32 -8.74
C SER A 123 -26.89 -13.99 -8.65
N GLY A 124 -27.34 -13.04 -9.50
CA GLY A 124 -28.74 -12.61 -9.55
C GLY A 124 -29.18 -11.66 -8.43
N LEU A 125 -28.28 -11.29 -7.51
CA LEU A 125 -28.57 -10.25 -6.53
C LEU A 125 -28.45 -8.86 -7.18
N ASP A 126 -29.37 -7.96 -6.82
CA ASP A 126 -29.27 -6.54 -7.14
C ASP A 126 -28.31 -5.81 -6.18
N ALA A 127 -28.06 -4.53 -6.41
CA ALA A 127 -27.17 -3.71 -5.57
C ALA A 127 -27.61 -3.70 -4.09
N LYS A 128 -28.92 -3.78 -3.81
CA LYS A 128 -29.45 -3.82 -2.44
C LYS A 128 -29.17 -5.17 -1.78
N GLY A 129 -29.31 -6.27 -2.51
CA GLY A 129 -28.98 -7.62 -2.05
C GLY A 129 -27.48 -7.76 -1.74
N ILE A 130 -26.61 -7.26 -2.64
CA ILE A 130 -25.16 -7.27 -2.44
C ILE A 130 -24.75 -6.42 -1.23
N LYS A 131 -25.35 -5.23 -1.09
CA LYS A 131 -25.18 -4.38 0.11
C LYS A 131 -25.59 -5.13 1.39
N GLY A 132 -26.66 -5.92 1.33
CA GLY A 132 -27.11 -6.78 2.43
C GLY A 132 -26.07 -7.84 2.79
N VAL A 133 -25.43 -8.49 1.80
CA VAL A 133 -24.36 -9.48 2.03
C VAL A 133 -23.14 -8.83 2.68
N PHE A 134 -22.73 -7.66 2.22
CA PHE A 134 -21.61 -6.94 2.82
C PHE A 134 -21.93 -6.46 4.25
N GLY A 135 -23.15 -5.92 4.46
CA GLY A 135 -23.61 -5.55 5.80
C GLY A 135 -23.69 -6.73 6.77
N ALA A 136 -24.15 -7.90 6.30
CA ALA A 136 -24.19 -9.12 7.10
C ALA A 136 -22.77 -9.58 7.50
N LEU A 137 -21.79 -9.50 6.58
CA LEU A 137 -20.39 -9.78 6.89
C LEU A 137 -19.88 -8.86 8.01
N LEU A 138 -20.12 -7.54 7.91
CA LEU A 138 -19.64 -6.56 8.89
C LEU A 138 -20.28 -6.78 10.27
N GLN A 139 -21.47 -7.34 10.35
CA GLN A 139 -22.18 -7.64 11.61
C GLN A 139 -21.83 -9.02 12.18
N ASP A 140 -21.09 -9.87 11.46
CA ASP A 140 -20.64 -11.18 11.93
C ASP A 140 -19.14 -11.17 12.31
N PRO A 141 -18.81 -10.93 13.61
CA PRO A 141 -17.43 -10.88 14.05
C PRO A 141 -16.68 -12.20 13.87
N ALA A 142 -17.39 -13.35 13.93
CA ALA A 142 -16.76 -14.66 13.79
C ALA A 142 -16.28 -14.90 12.36
N THR A 143 -17.14 -14.62 11.37
CA THR A 143 -16.77 -14.72 9.95
C THR A 143 -15.68 -13.73 9.58
N MET A 144 -15.76 -12.47 10.06
CA MET A 144 -14.72 -11.46 9.82
C MET A 144 -13.37 -11.91 10.41
N ALA A 145 -13.34 -12.28 11.69
CA ALA A 145 -12.12 -12.72 12.37
C ALA A 145 -11.55 -13.99 11.76
N GLY A 146 -12.40 -14.95 11.35
CA GLY A 146 -11.99 -16.18 10.69
C GLY A 146 -11.27 -15.92 9.36
N ASN A 147 -11.84 -15.10 8.47
CA ASN A 147 -11.20 -14.75 7.20
C ASN A 147 -9.90 -13.95 7.40
N MET A 148 -9.89 -13.00 8.33
CA MET A 148 -8.68 -12.26 8.72
C MET A 148 -7.58 -13.20 9.22
N ALA A 149 -7.91 -14.13 10.11
CA ALA A 149 -6.96 -15.10 10.66
C ALA A 149 -6.38 -16.02 9.58
N ILE A 150 -7.18 -16.44 8.59
CA ILE A 150 -6.69 -17.22 7.44
C ILE A 150 -5.63 -16.43 6.68
N ILE A 151 -5.87 -15.15 6.37
CA ILE A 151 -4.90 -14.28 5.69
C ILE A 151 -3.60 -14.15 6.51
N ILE A 152 -3.71 -13.89 7.81
CA ILE A 152 -2.56 -13.78 8.71
C ILE A 152 -1.74 -15.08 8.72
N MET A 153 -2.40 -16.23 8.86
CA MET A 153 -1.73 -17.54 8.88
C MET A 153 -1.05 -17.86 7.55
N LEU A 154 -1.72 -17.60 6.41
CA LEU A 154 -1.15 -17.83 5.09
C LEU A 154 0.09 -16.95 4.85
N CYS A 155 0.02 -15.65 5.15
CA CYS A 155 1.13 -14.74 4.89
C CYS A 155 2.31 -14.96 5.83
N PHE A 156 2.09 -15.22 7.13
CA PHE A 156 3.17 -15.65 8.02
C PHE A 156 3.72 -17.04 7.67
N GLY A 157 2.89 -17.93 7.15
CA GLY A 157 3.33 -19.23 6.60
C GLY A 157 4.36 -19.05 5.47
N VAL A 158 4.15 -18.06 4.60
CA VAL A 158 5.14 -17.69 3.58
C VAL A 158 6.44 -17.17 4.21
N CYS A 159 6.33 -16.29 5.22
CA CYS A 159 7.51 -15.78 5.94
C CYS A 159 8.26 -16.89 6.70
N TYR A 160 7.56 -17.93 7.19
CA TYR A 160 8.16 -19.08 7.86
C TYR A 160 9.13 -19.86 6.96
N MET A 161 8.88 -19.89 5.65
CA MET A 161 9.75 -20.53 4.66
C MET A 161 11.06 -19.74 4.39
N GLY A 162 11.22 -18.56 4.97
CA GLY A 162 12.38 -17.68 4.80
C GLY A 162 12.26 -16.72 3.61
N VAL A 163 13.24 -15.83 3.46
CA VAL A 163 13.19 -14.78 2.45
C VAL A 163 13.26 -15.36 1.04
N ARG A 164 14.24 -16.22 0.77
CA ARG A 164 14.52 -16.73 -0.58
C ARG A 164 13.47 -17.72 -1.07
N ASN A 165 13.14 -18.73 -0.24
CA ASN A 165 12.25 -19.83 -0.62
C ASN A 165 10.76 -19.50 -0.42
N GLY A 166 10.44 -18.65 0.55
CA GLY A 166 9.08 -18.19 0.85
C GLY A 166 8.77 -16.86 0.18
N VAL A 167 9.21 -15.76 0.78
CA VAL A 167 8.82 -14.41 0.39
C VAL A 167 9.14 -14.14 -1.09
N GLU A 168 10.39 -14.38 -1.52
CA GLU A 168 10.80 -14.09 -2.91
C GLU A 168 10.07 -14.96 -3.92
N ARG A 169 10.08 -16.28 -3.71
CA ARG A 169 9.50 -17.23 -4.68
C ARG A 169 8.01 -17.07 -4.82
N ILE A 170 7.29 -16.97 -3.71
CA ILE A 170 5.82 -16.89 -3.71
C ILE A 170 5.37 -15.53 -4.23
N THR A 171 5.98 -14.43 -3.79
CA THR A 171 5.61 -13.09 -4.28
C THR A 171 5.88 -12.95 -5.78
N LYS A 172 6.98 -13.50 -6.31
CA LYS A 172 7.22 -13.52 -7.78
C LYS A 172 6.07 -14.18 -8.55
N VAL A 173 5.62 -15.34 -8.09
CA VAL A 173 4.52 -16.08 -8.72
C VAL A 173 3.23 -15.29 -8.62
N MET A 174 2.91 -14.78 -7.43
CA MET A 174 1.71 -13.95 -7.20
C MET A 174 1.71 -12.70 -8.09
N MET A 175 2.83 -11.98 -8.17
CA MET A 175 2.96 -10.78 -9.01
C MET A 175 2.83 -11.09 -10.50
N ALA A 176 3.37 -12.21 -10.98
CA ALA A 176 3.19 -12.63 -12.38
C ALA A 176 1.71 -12.93 -12.69
N PHE A 177 1.03 -13.67 -11.82
CA PHE A 177 -0.41 -13.93 -11.96
C PHE A 177 -1.23 -12.64 -11.87
N LEU A 178 -0.90 -11.75 -10.93
CA LEU A 178 -1.54 -10.46 -10.77
C LEU A 178 -1.49 -9.64 -12.07
N ILE A 179 -0.32 -9.52 -12.70
CA ILE A 179 -0.15 -8.78 -13.96
C ILE A 179 -0.98 -9.42 -15.09
N VAL A 180 -0.98 -10.75 -15.20
CA VAL A 180 -1.79 -11.46 -16.22
C VAL A 180 -3.27 -11.23 -15.98
N LEU A 181 -3.75 -11.42 -14.75
CA LEU A 181 -5.16 -11.23 -14.39
C LEU A 181 -5.63 -9.80 -14.69
N MET A 182 -4.83 -8.79 -14.31
CA MET A 182 -5.23 -7.40 -14.53
C MET A 182 -5.28 -7.03 -16.01
N VAL A 183 -4.35 -7.54 -16.85
CA VAL A 183 -4.39 -7.31 -18.30
C VAL A 183 -5.64 -7.94 -18.91
N VAL A 184 -5.98 -9.18 -18.53
CA VAL A 184 -7.19 -9.88 -18.99
C VAL A 184 -8.46 -9.14 -18.55
N LEU A 185 -8.52 -8.71 -17.29
CA LEU A 185 -9.66 -7.95 -16.75
C LEU A 185 -9.80 -6.58 -17.43
N ALA A 186 -8.70 -5.85 -17.65
CA ALA A 186 -8.73 -4.57 -18.35
C ALA A 186 -9.19 -4.71 -19.81
N ALA A 187 -8.66 -5.71 -20.52
CA ALA A 187 -9.10 -6.00 -21.89
C ALA A 187 -10.61 -6.29 -21.95
N ASN A 188 -11.12 -7.13 -21.04
CA ASN A 188 -12.55 -7.40 -20.96
C ASN A 188 -13.37 -6.13 -20.66
N SER A 189 -12.94 -5.32 -19.67
CA SER A 189 -13.65 -4.07 -19.30
C SER A 189 -13.72 -3.06 -20.45
N MET A 190 -12.62 -2.91 -21.20
CA MET A 190 -12.56 -1.99 -22.35
C MET A 190 -13.43 -2.46 -23.54
N LEU A 191 -13.72 -3.75 -23.66
CA LEU A 191 -14.57 -4.31 -24.71
C LEU A 191 -16.08 -4.27 -24.36
N LEU A 192 -16.46 -3.82 -23.18
CA LEU A 192 -17.86 -3.71 -22.78
C LEU A 192 -18.58 -2.63 -23.60
N PRO A 193 -19.86 -2.85 -23.98
CA PRO A 193 -20.67 -1.80 -24.61
C PRO A 193 -20.78 -0.58 -23.69
N GLY A 194 -20.52 0.63 -24.22
CA GLY A 194 -20.58 1.86 -23.43
C GLY A 194 -19.33 2.19 -22.61
N SER A 195 -18.28 1.36 -22.71
CA SER A 195 -16.98 1.57 -22.03
C SER A 195 -16.27 2.88 -22.42
N GLU A 196 -16.55 3.41 -23.62
CA GLU A 196 -15.92 4.61 -24.18
C GLU A 196 -16.03 5.84 -23.27
N ALA A 197 -17.19 6.01 -22.62
CA ALA A 197 -17.41 7.12 -21.70
C ALA A 197 -16.48 7.03 -20.49
N GLY A 198 -16.29 5.82 -19.93
CA GLY A 198 -15.36 5.56 -18.84
C GLY A 198 -13.90 5.73 -19.23
N LEU A 199 -13.53 5.27 -20.44
CA LEU A 199 -12.19 5.48 -21.00
C LEU A 199 -11.91 6.97 -21.21
N LYS A 200 -12.87 7.71 -21.75
CA LYS A 200 -12.73 9.18 -21.94
C LYS A 200 -12.55 9.87 -20.59
N TYR A 201 -13.38 9.56 -19.60
CA TYR A 201 -13.28 10.12 -18.26
C TYR A 201 -11.90 9.87 -17.63
N TYR A 202 -11.36 8.67 -17.81
CA TYR A 202 -10.13 8.23 -17.15
C TYR A 202 -8.86 8.62 -17.89
N LEU A 203 -8.89 8.77 -19.22
CA LEU A 203 -7.69 9.01 -20.03
C LEU A 203 -7.60 10.44 -20.62
N TYR A 204 -8.71 11.16 -20.70
CA TYR A 204 -8.71 12.54 -21.24
C TYR A 204 -8.82 13.55 -20.12
N PRO A 205 -7.77 14.36 -19.90
CA PRO A 205 -7.77 15.39 -18.86
C PRO A 205 -8.83 16.47 -19.11
N ASP A 206 -9.60 16.75 -18.07
CA ASP A 206 -10.59 17.81 -18.01
C ASP A 206 -10.28 18.67 -16.77
N PHE A 207 -9.63 19.80 -17.00
CA PHE A 207 -9.17 20.66 -15.91
C PHE A 207 -10.29 21.50 -15.29
N ASP A 208 -11.43 21.64 -15.96
CA ASP A 208 -12.60 22.34 -15.40
C ASP A 208 -13.14 21.58 -14.17
N LYS A 209 -13.08 20.25 -14.19
CA LYS A 209 -13.44 19.40 -13.03
C LYS A 209 -12.54 19.64 -11.82
N ILE A 210 -11.27 19.98 -12.00
CA ILE A 210 -10.38 20.37 -10.89
C ILE A 210 -10.88 21.64 -10.22
N ALA A 211 -11.35 22.62 -11.01
CA ALA A 211 -11.89 23.86 -10.46
C ALA A 211 -13.22 23.62 -9.71
N GLU A 212 -14.07 22.71 -10.19
CA GLU A 212 -15.33 22.32 -9.53
C GLU A 212 -15.12 21.67 -8.17
N HIS A 213 -14.11 20.79 -8.05
CA HIS A 213 -13.77 20.10 -6.79
C HIS A 213 -12.89 20.93 -5.84
N GLY A 214 -12.33 22.05 -6.33
CA GLY A 214 -11.37 22.86 -5.62
C GLY A 214 -9.92 22.40 -5.83
N VAL A 215 -9.11 23.27 -6.43
CA VAL A 215 -7.70 22.97 -6.78
C VAL A 215 -6.88 22.50 -5.56
N ARG A 216 -7.12 23.09 -4.40
CA ARG A 216 -6.41 22.76 -3.16
C ARG A 216 -6.71 21.35 -2.69
N GLU A 217 -7.98 20.96 -2.72
CA GLU A 217 -8.46 19.64 -2.33
C GLU A 217 -7.89 18.55 -3.24
N VAL A 218 -7.90 18.77 -4.55
CA VAL A 218 -7.34 17.84 -5.55
C VAL A 218 -5.84 17.66 -5.36
N ILE A 219 -5.08 18.76 -5.19
CA ILE A 219 -3.64 18.70 -4.93
C ILE A 219 -3.35 17.92 -3.65
N PHE A 220 -4.08 18.19 -2.57
CA PHE A 220 -3.88 17.49 -1.30
C PHE A 220 -4.20 16.00 -1.41
N ALA A 221 -5.30 15.64 -2.07
CA ALA A 221 -5.66 14.25 -2.32
C ALA A 221 -4.59 13.52 -3.15
N ALA A 222 -4.04 14.17 -4.19
CA ALA A 222 -2.98 13.60 -5.02
C ALA A 222 -1.66 13.40 -4.26
N MET A 223 -1.27 14.36 -3.41
CA MET A 223 -0.12 14.22 -2.53
C MET A 223 -0.32 13.06 -1.54
N GLY A 224 -1.47 12.99 -0.87
CA GLY A 224 -1.82 11.91 0.05
C GLY A 224 -1.81 10.54 -0.64
N GLN A 225 -2.33 10.44 -1.86
CA GLN A 225 -2.31 9.23 -2.65
C GLN A 225 -0.87 8.80 -3.00
N ALA A 226 0.02 9.74 -3.36
CA ALA A 226 1.41 9.44 -3.66
C ALA A 226 2.19 8.88 -2.45
N PHE A 227 1.91 9.36 -1.24
CA PHE A 227 2.46 8.78 -0.01
C PHE A 227 1.93 7.37 0.27
N PHE A 228 0.63 7.21 0.15
CA PHE A 228 -0.03 5.96 0.51
C PHE A 228 0.34 4.82 -0.43
N THR A 229 0.35 5.07 -1.76
CA THR A 229 0.60 4.03 -2.76
C THR A 229 1.97 3.40 -2.63
N LEU A 230 3.01 4.19 -2.30
CA LEU A 230 4.38 3.70 -2.17
C LEU A 230 4.71 3.17 -0.77
N SER A 231 3.80 3.29 0.20
CA SER A 231 4.01 2.88 1.60
C SER A 231 5.31 3.44 2.21
N ILE A 232 5.71 4.67 1.82
CA ILE A 232 6.95 5.31 2.25
C ILE A 232 6.85 5.90 3.66
N GLY A 233 7.98 6.00 4.35
CA GLY A 233 8.07 6.54 5.71
C GLY A 233 7.97 5.49 6.82
N MET A 234 7.60 4.25 6.50
CA MET A 234 7.41 3.18 7.49
C MET A 234 8.61 2.26 7.67
N GLY A 235 9.65 2.40 6.84
CA GLY A 235 10.80 1.51 6.84
C GLY A 235 10.56 0.15 6.18
N SER A 236 9.36 -0.11 5.63
CA SER A 236 9.07 -1.35 4.93
C SER A 236 9.96 -1.54 3.70
N LEU A 237 10.27 -0.47 2.99
CA LEU A 237 11.22 -0.52 1.87
C LEU A 237 12.68 -0.66 2.33
N SER A 238 13.01 -0.17 3.50
CA SER A 238 14.36 -0.30 4.08
C SER A 238 14.73 -1.77 4.34
N ILE A 239 13.78 -2.64 4.73
CA ILE A 239 14.07 -4.08 4.88
C ILE A 239 14.52 -4.69 3.57
N PHE A 240 13.85 -4.36 2.44
CA PHE A 240 14.23 -4.86 1.12
C PHE A 240 15.55 -4.26 0.65
N GLY A 241 15.81 -2.97 0.94
CA GLY A 241 17.12 -2.37 0.76
C GLY A 241 18.24 -3.16 1.42
N SER A 242 18.00 -3.73 2.61
CA SER A 242 18.99 -4.53 3.33
C SER A 242 19.33 -5.89 2.68
N TYR A 243 18.50 -6.37 1.77
CA TYR A 243 18.69 -7.64 1.05
C TYR A 243 19.29 -7.47 -0.35
N ILE A 244 19.37 -6.23 -0.89
CA ILE A 244 19.93 -5.97 -2.22
C ILE A 244 21.44 -5.77 -2.18
N GLY A 245 22.13 -6.17 -3.29
CA GLY A 245 23.53 -5.91 -3.53
C GLY A 245 23.84 -4.48 -3.95
N LYS A 246 25.10 -4.24 -4.33
CA LYS A 246 25.62 -2.93 -4.77
C LYS A 246 25.84 -2.85 -6.28
N GLU A 247 25.28 -3.77 -7.06
CA GLU A 247 25.49 -3.86 -8.51
C GLU A 247 24.75 -2.74 -9.26
N GLN A 248 23.64 -2.27 -8.69
CA GLN A 248 22.79 -1.25 -9.29
C GLN A 248 22.64 -0.03 -8.36
N LYS A 249 22.52 1.15 -8.98
CA LYS A 249 22.21 2.40 -8.27
C LYS A 249 20.76 2.37 -7.75
N LEU A 250 20.55 2.85 -6.54
CA LEU A 250 19.23 2.81 -5.89
C LEU A 250 18.17 3.64 -6.60
N THR A 251 18.53 4.75 -7.21
CA THR A 251 17.60 5.57 -8.01
C THR A 251 17.01 4.75 -9.18
N ASN A 252 17.86 3.96 -9.85
CA ASN A 252 17.42 3.12 -10.94
C ASN A 252 16.42 2.04 -10.48
N GLU A 253 16.69 1.42 -9.34
CA GLU A 253 15.80 0.42 -8.76
C GLU A 253 14.48 1.03 -8.28
N ALA A 254 14.51 2.20 -7.64
CA ALA A 254 13.33 2.93 -7.22
C ALA A 254 12.43 3.31 -8.40
N LEU A 255 13.01 3.76 -9.51
CA LEU A 255 12.24 4.10 -10.73
C LEU A 255 11.53 2.87 -11.32
N TRP A 256 12.16 1.70 -11.31
CA TRP A 256 11.51 0.47 -11.78
C TRP A 256 10.34 0.05 -10.89
N ILE A 257 10.50 0.17 -9.57
CA ILE A 257 9.45 -0.14 -8.60
C ILE A 257 8.28 0.84 -8.77
N MET A 258 8.57 2.14 -8.87
CA MET A 258 7.55 3.17 -9.12
C MET A 258 6.83 2.96 -10.45
N PHE A 259 7.55 2.56 -11.50
CA PHE A 259 6.94 2.23 -12.79
C PHE A 259 5.94 1.07 -12.67
N LEU A 260 6.31 -0.01 -11.98
CA LEU A 260 5.41 -1.14 -11.76
C LEU A 260 4.21 -0.77 -10.89
N ASP A 261 4.43 0.00 -9.82
CA ASP A 261 3.37 0.51 -8.95
C ASP A 261 2.35 1.35 -9.74
N THR A 262 2.86 2.31 -10.51
CA THR A 262 2.04 3.18 -11.37
C THR A 262 1.31 2.39 -12.45
N PHE A 263 1.99 1.42 -13.09
CA PHE A 263 1.39 0.58 -14.10
C PHE A 263 0.17 -0.17 -13.53
N VAL A 264 0.31 -0.76 -12.34
CA VAL A 264 -0.82 -1.45 -11.69
C VAL A 264 -1.94 -0.49 -11.33
N ALA A 265 -1.64 0.70 -10.80
CA ALA A 265 -2.65 1.71 -10.49
C ALA A 265 -3.44 2.15 -11.72
N ILE A 266 -2.72 2.45 -12.83
CA ILE A 266 -3.35 2.87 -14.08
C ILE A 266 -4.21 1.75 -14.68
N VAL A 267 -3.71 0.51 -14.71
CA VAL A 267 -4.50 -0.61 -15.26
C VAL A 267 -5.69 -0.96 -14.36
N ALA A 268 -5.58 -0.81 -13.04
CA ALA A 268 -6.74 -0.95 -12.14
C ALA A 268 -7.85 0.06 -12.48
N GLY A 269 -7.49 1.30 -12.83
CA GLY A 269 -8.45 2.28 -13.37
C GLY A 269 -9.09 1.83 -14.68
N LEU A 270 -8.31 1.24 -15.61
CA LEU A 270 -8.83 0.68 -16.87
C LEU A 270 -9.76 -0.53 -16.66
N ILE A 271 -9.66 -1.22 -15.53
CA ILE A 271 -10.63 -2.26 -15.15
C ILE A 271 -11.92 -1.61 -14.64
N ILE A 272 -11.81 -0.62 -13.75
CA ILE A 272 -12.94 -0.12 -12.96
C ILE A 272 -13.77 0.91 -13.71
N PHE A 273 -13.13 1.95 -14.31
CA PHE A 273 -13.89 3.05 -14.95
C PHE A 273 -14.73 2.59 -16.15
N PRO A 274 -14.16 1.86 -17.14
CA PRO A 274 -14.99 1.39 -18.25
C PRO A 274 -16.14 0.51 -17.80
N ALA A 275 -15.91 -0.40 -16.83
CA ALA A 275 -16.94 -1.26 -16.28
C ALA A 275 -18.04 -0.47 -15.59
N CYS A 276 -17.70 0.48 -14.69
CA CYS A 276 -18.69 1.30 -14.00
C CYS A 276 -19.54 2.12 -14.97
N PHE A 277 -18.94 2.79 -15.92
CA PHE A 277 -19.67 3.64 -16.90
C PHE A 277 -20.54 2.81 -17.85
N SER A 278 -20.10 1.60 -18.26
CA SER A 278 -20.92 0.69 -19.08
C SER A 278 -22.24 0.31 -18.42
N PHE A 279 -22.30 0.32 -17.10
CA PHE A 279 -23.49 -0.03 -16.33
C PHE A 279 -24.13 1.19 -15.63
N GLY A 280 -23.72 2.42 -15.97
CA GLY A 280 -24.29 3.67 -15.44
C GLY A 280 -24.02 3.89 -13.95
N ILE A 281 -22.95 3.34 -13.42
CA ILE A 281 -22.61 3.39 -12.00
C ILE A 281 -21.47 4.40 -11.79
N GLN A 282 -21.62 5.26 -10.77
CA GLN A 282 -20.59 6.24 -10.41
C GLN A 282 -19.43 5.57 -9.64
N PRO A 283 -18.17 5.85 -9.99
CA PRO A 283 -16.99 5.21 -9.38
C PRO A 283 -16.51 5.86 -8.08
N ASP A 284 -17.29 6.72 -7.44
CA ASP A 284 -16.92 7.54 -6.28
C ASP A 284 -17.38 6.99 -4.91
N ALA A 285 -17.78 5.73 -4.84
CA ALA A 285 -18.51 5.17 -3.70
C ALA A 285 -17.66 4.64 -2.53
N GLY A 286 -16.36 4.97 -2.43
CA GLY A 286 -15.48 4.50 -1.33
C GLY A 286 -15.33 2.96 -1.26
N PRO A 287 -15.33 2.36 -0.04
CA PRO A 287 -15.31 0.90 0.12
C PRO A 287 -16.45 0.19 -0.59
N ASN A 288 -17.57 0.87 -0.74
CA ASN A 288 -18.75 0.36 -1.45
C ASN A 288 -18.44 0.08 -2.92
N LEU A 289 -17.49 0.81 -3.53
CA LEU A 289 -17.04 0.56 -4.90
C LEU A 289 -16.62 -0.90 -5.12
N LEU A 290 -15.81 -1.45 -4.24
CA LEU A 290 -15.28 -2.81 -4.38
C LEU A 290 -16.30 -3.89 -3.97
N PHE A 291 -17.00 -3.68 -2.87
CA PHE A 291 -17.79 -4.74 -2.25
C PHE A 291 -19.29 -4.68 -2.58
N ILE A 292 -19.75 -3.59 -3.19
CA ILE A 292 -21.15 -3.43 -3.62
C ILE A 292 -21.21 -3.15 -5.12
N THR A 293 -20.53 -2.10 -5.58
CA THR A 293 -20.63 -1.61 -6.96
C THR A 293 -20.10 -2.60 -7.98
N LEU A 294 -18.84 -3.06 -7.82
CA LEU A 294 -18.24 -3.98 -8.78
C LEU A 294 -18.88 -5.37 -8.81
N PRO A 295 -19.26 -6.02 -7.67
CA PRO A 295 -20.06 -7.24 -7.73
C PRO A 295 -21.39 -7.07 -8.49
N ASN A 296 -22.05 -5.91 -8.36
CA ASN A 296 -23.26 -5.60 -9.11
C ASN A 296 -22.99 -5.46 -10.61
N VAL A 297 -21.87 -4.81 -10.99
CA VAL A 297 -21.40 -4.74 -12.38
C VAL A 297 -21.15 -6.15 -12.94
N PHE A 298 -20.45 -7.00 -12.20
CA PHE A 298 -20.20 -8.38 -12.64
C PHE A 298 -21.50 -9.17 -12.79
N ASN A 299 -22.47 -9.01 -11.91
CA ASN A 299 -23.76 -9.68 -12.04
C ASN A 299 -24.54 -9.29 -13.33
N ALA A 300 -24.33 -8.08 -13.82
CA ALA A 300 -24.93 -7.61 -15.07
C ALA A 300 -24.16 -8.08 -16.32
N MET A 301 -22.95 -8.62 -16.15
CA MET A 301 -22.11 -9.08 -17.27
C MET A 301 -22.38 -10.54 -17.63
N ASN A 302 -22.25 -10.87 -18.92
CA ASN A 302 -22.21 -12.27 -19.37
C ASN A 302 -20.98 -12.97 -18.77
N GLY A 303 -21.19 -14.09 -18.06
CA GLY A 303 -20.11 -14.79 -17.35
C GLY A 303 -19.59 -14.06 -16.12
N GLY A 304 -20.35 -13.14 -15.56
CA GLY A 304 -19.95 -12.27 -14.45
C GLY A 304 -19.43 -12.99 -13.22
N ARG A 305 -19.91 -14.21 -12.94
CA ARG A 305 -19.34 -15.08 -11.89
C ARG A 305 -17.85 -15.33 -12.11
N ILE A 306 -17.43 -15.61 -13.34
CA ILE A 306 -16.02 -15.86 -13.67
C ILE A 306 -15.23 -14.54 -13.53
N TRP A 307 -15.72 -13.47 -14.14
CA TRP A 307 -15.05 -12.17 -14.10
C TRP A 307 -14.90 -11.62 -12.69
N GLY A 308 -15.95 -11.71 -11.88
CA GLY A 308 -15.91 -11.31 -10.47
C GLY A 308 -14.97 -12.17 -9.63
N THR A 309 -14.94 -13.49 -9.86
CA THR A 309 -13.97 -14.38 -9.20
C THR A 309 -12.53 -14.00 -9.55
N LEU A 310 -12.23 -13.78 -10.83
CA LEU A 310 -10.89 -13.36 -11.28
C LEU A 310 -10.52 -11.99 -10.72
N PHE A 311 -11.48 -11.07 -10.63
CA PHE A 311 -11.24 -9.75 -10.04
C PHE A 311 -10.91 -9.85 -8.55
N PHE A 312 -11.69 -10.58 -7.76
CA PHE A 312 -11.39 -10.73 -6.33
C PHE A 312 -10.12 -11.55 -6.08
N LEU A 313 -9.76 -12.47 -6.96
CA LEU A 313 -8.48 -13.16 -6.92
C LEU A 313 -7.30 -12.19 -7.19
N PHE A 314 -7.45 -11.33 -8.18
CA PHE A 314 -6.50 -10.25 -8.46
C PHE A 314 -6.32 -9.33 -7.24
N MET A 315 -7.43 -8.87 -6.64
CA MET A 315 -7.44 -8.03 -5.46
C MET A 315 -6.77 -8.70 -4.26
N LEU A 316 -7.06 -9.98 -4.04
CA LEU A 316 -6.48 -10.75 -2.96
C LEU A 316 -4.96 -10.91 -3.12
N PHE A 317 -4.47 -11.17 -4.34
CA PHE A 317 -3.03 -11.24 -4.60
C PHE A 317 -2.34 -9.89 -4.36
N ALA A 318 -2.96 -8.79 -4.77
CA ALA A 318 -2.45 -7.45 -4.49
C ALA A 318 -2.37 -7.18 -2.97
N ALA A 319 -3.41 -7.52 -2.23
CA ALA A 319 -3.42 -7.36 -0.78
C ALA A 319 -2.39 -8.26 -0.08
N MET A 320 -2.33 -9.56 -0.42
CA MET A 320 -1.41 -10.51 0.21
C MET A 320 0.05 -10.21 -0.07
N SER A 321 0.42 -9.68 -1.25
CA SER A 321 1.81 -9.29 -1.54
C SER A 321 2.31 -8.22 -0.58
N THR A 322 1.49 -7.21 -0.27
CA THR A 322 1.79 -6.19 0.74
C THR A 322 1.86 -6.79 2.15
N VAL A 323 0.88 -7.63 2.54
CA VAL A 323 0.87 -8.27 3.87
C VAL A 323 2.13 -9.11 4.09
N ILE A 324 2.55 -9.93 3.12
CA ILE A 324 3.78 -10.73 3.21
C ILE A 324 5.00 -9.83 3.38
N ALA A 325 5.08 -8.74 2.61
CA ALA A 325 6.18 -7.80 2.66
C ALA A 325 6.31 -7.10 4.03
N VAL A 326 5.19 -6.66 4.58
CA VAL A 326 5.17 -5.99 5.90
C VAL A 326 5.40 -7.01 7.02
N PHE A 327 4.86 -8.22 6.94
CA PHE A 327 5.15 -9.28 7.90
C PHE A 327 6.63 -9.68 7.89
N GLU A 328 7.29 -9.69 6.72
CA GLU A 328 8.74 -9.88 6.63
C GLU A 328 9.51 -8.80 7.40
N MET A 329 9.09 -7.54 7.26
CA MET A 329 9.67 -6.42 8.01
C MET A 329 9.47 -6.60 9.52
N ILE A 330 8.26 -6.94 9.97
CA ILE A 330 7.94 -7.14 11.39
C ILE A 330 8.77 -8.29 11.97
N ILE A 331 8.74 -9.47 11.33
CA ILE A 331 9.44 -10.64 11.86
C ILE A 331 10.97 -10.47 11.86
N SER A 332 11.55 -9.88 10.79
CA SER A 332 12.96 -9.56 10.75
C SER A 332 13.37 -8.59 11.85
N SER A 333 12.53 -7.58 12.13
CA SER A 333 12.77 -6.62 13.21
C SER A 333 12.72 -7.30 14.59
N ILE A 334 11.73 -8.15 14.83
CA ILE A 334 11.61 -8.90 16.10
C ILE A 334 12.81 -9.85 16.26
N CYS A 335 13.20 -10.58 15.23
CA CYS A 335 14.37 -11.46 15.26
C CYS A 335 15.67 -10.69 15.62
N GLU A 336 15.90 -9.52 15.03
CA GLU A 336 17.09 -8.70 15.33
C GLU A 336 17.06 -8.08 16.73
N LEU A 337 15.89 -7.73 17.26
CA LEU A 337 15.77 -7.18 18.61
C LEU A 337 15.92 -8.24 19.70
N THR A 338 15.35 -9.42 19.49
CA THR A 338 15.35 -10.50 20.49
C THR A 338 16.51 -11.45 20.37
N GLY A 339 17.19 -11.48 19.21
CA GLY A 339 18.19 -12.51 18.88
C GLY A 339 17.57 -13.91 18.63
N GLY A 340 16.23 -13.97 18.55
CA GLY A 340 15.49 -15.22 18.41
C GLY A 340 15.47 -15.78 16.99
N ASP A 341 15.22 -17.09 16.90
CA ASP A 341 15.05 -17.76 15.61
C ASP A 341 13.68 -17.48 14.99
N ARG A 342 13.65 -17.16 13.69
CA ARG A 342 12.45 -16.86 12.90
C ARG A 342 11.34 -17.92 13.09
N ARG A 343 11.69 -19.18 12.99
CA ARG A 343 10.72 -20.29 13.07
C ARG A 343 10.05 -20.40 14.45
N ARG A 344 10.75 -20.00 15.50
CA ARG A 344 10.21 -19.99 16.86
C ARG A 344 9.34 -18.76 17.13
N LEU A 345 9.66 -17.63 16.53
CA LEU A 345 8.97 -16.36 16.78
C LEU A 345 7.68 -16.21 15.96
N ILE A 346 7.59 -16.79 14.75
CA ILE A 346 6.42 -16.68 13.90
C ILE A 346 5.11 -17.14 14.54
N PRO A 347 5.03 -18.31 15.25
CA PRO A 347 3.78 -18.71 15.90
C PRO A 347 3.26 -17.66 16.91
N PHE A 348 4.16 -17.02 17.67
CA PHE A 348 3.80 -15.95 18.59
C PHE A 348 3.37 -14.68 17.83
N ALA A 349 4.04 -14.38 16.71
CA ALA A 349 3.66 -13.23 15.87
C ALA A 349 2.27 -13.42 15.22
N VAL A 350 1.93 -14.66 14.80
CA VAL A 350 0.59 -15.00 14.30
C VAL A 350 -0.48 -14.74 15.36
N ILE A 351 -0.29 -15.30 16.55
CA ILE A 351 -1.26 -15.12 17.65
C ILE A 351 -1.35 -13.64 18.03
N GLY A 352 -0.21 -12.97 18.19
CA GLY A 352 -0.17 -11.53 18.51
C GLY A 352 -0.87 -10.68 17.46
N MET A 353 -0.64 -10.94 16.16
CA MET A 353 -1.27 -10.18 15.08
C MET A 353 -2.79 -10.43 15.01
N ILE A 354 -3.25 -11.69 15.20
CA ILE A 354 -4.68 -11.98 15.26
C ILE A 354 -5.33 -11.19 16.41
N LEU A 355 -4.75 -11.23 17.60
CA LEU A 355 -5.31 -10.53 18.77
C LEU A 355 -5.31 -9.00 18.56
N LEU A 356 -4.24 -8.43 17.99
CA LEU A 356 -4.13 -7.00 17.73
C LEU A 356 -5.06 -6.53 16.62
N SER A 357 -5.46 -7.40 15.70
CA SER A 357 -6.41 -7.06 14.62
C SER A 357 -7.88 -7.21 15.03
N LEU A 358 -8.20 -7.89 16.15
CA LEU A 358 -9.58 -8.02 16.64
C LEU A 358 -10.29 -6.68 16.91
N PRO A 359 -9.63 -5.64 17.48
CA PRO A 359 -10.27 -4.32 17.65
C PRO A 359 -10.82 -3.74 16.35
N CYS A 360 -10.11 -3.88 15.22
CA CYS A 360 -10.60 -3.48 13.90
C CYS A 360 -11.89 -4.23 13.52
N VAL A 361 -11.92 -5.56 13.70
CA VAL A 361 -13.11 -6.38 13.47
C VAL A 361 -14.27 -5.93 14.35
N PHE A 362 -14.03 -5.74 15.64
CA PHE A 362 -15.08 -5.36 16.60
C PHE A 362 -15.63 -3.95 16.37
N GLY A 363 -14.85 -3.06 15.77
CA GLY A 363 -15.28 -1.71 15.41
C GLY A 363 -16.51 -1.67 14.50
N PHE A 364 -16.78 -2.73 13.73
CA PHE A 364 -17.93 -2.80 12.83
C PHE A 364 -19.20 -3.41 13.47
N ASN A 365 -19.06 -4.09 14.59
CA ASN A 365 -20.14 -4.84 15.24
C ASN A 365 -20.22 -4.57 16.75
N ILE A 366 -19.45 -5.26 17.57
CA ILE A 366 -19.51 -5.19 19.04
C ILE A 366 -19.23 -3.75 19.54
N TRP A 367 -18.30 -3.04 18.89
CA TRP A 367 -17.90 -1.66 19.23
C TRP A 367 -18.39 -0.62 18.21
N SER A 368 -19.45 -0.94 17.45
CA SER A 368 -20.01 -0.03 16.41
C SER A 368 -20.46 1.34 16.93
N GLY A 369 -20.69 1.48 18.23
CA GLY A 369 -20.97 2.78 18.89
C GLY A 369 -19.71 3.59 19.23
N PHE A 370 -18.50 3.03 19.09
CA PHE A 370 -17.24 3.72 19.38
C PHE A 370 -16.75 4.46 18.13
N GLY A 371 -16.95 5.77 18.09
CA GLY A 371 -16.50 6.64 17.01
C GLY A 371 -15.26 7.46 17.40
N PRO A 372 -14.05 6.91 17.27
CA PRO A 372 -12.84 7.52 17.83
C PRO A 372 -12.44 8.85 17.18
N LEU A 373 -12.83 9.10 15.94
CA LEU A 373 -12.57 10.34 15.20
C LEU A 373 -13.84 11.20 15.00
N GLY A 374 -14.94 10.82 15.64
CA GLY A 374 -16.23 11.50 15.54
C GLY A 374 -17.36 10.56 15.13
N LYS A 375 -18.59 11.09 15.04
CA LYS A 375 -19.78 10.30 14.70
C LYS A 375 -19.64 9.63 13.32
N GLY A 376 -19.94 8.34 13.25
CA GLY A 376 -19.89 7.55 12.02
C GLY A 376 -18.53 6.96 11.67
N THR A 377 -17.49 7.21 12.50
CA THR A 377 -16.17 6.57 12.35
C THR A 377 -16.09 5.28 13.17
N CYS A 378 -15.17 4.40 12.82
CA CYS A 378 -14.91 3.14 13.52
C CYS A 378 -13.42 2.98 13.84
N VAL A 379 -13.03 1.85 14.43
CA VAL A 379 -11.63 1.57 14.79
C VAL A 379 -10.71 1.57 13.57
N LEU A 380 -11.17 1.05 12.41
CA LEU A 380 -10.41 1.08 11.16
C LEU A 380 -10.02 2.51 10.78
N ASP A 381 -10.95 3.47 10.90
CA ASP A 381 -10.68 4.87 10.57
C ASP A 381 -9.59 5.47 11.46
N LEU A 382 -9.56 5.08 12.76
CA LEU A 382 -8.50 5.49 13.69
C LEU A 382 -7.15 4.88 13.30
N GLU A 383 -7.13 3.59 12.98
CA GLU A 383 -5.90 2.88 12.58
C GLU A 383 -5.34 3.46 11.28
N ASP A 384 -6.19 3.70 10.28
CA ASP A 384 -5.79 4.35 9.03
C ASP A 384 -5.32 5.79 9.27
N PHE A 385 -6.00 6.56 10.11
CA PHE A 385 -5.56 7.91 10.48
C PHE A 385 -4.17 7.92 11.12
N LEU A 386 -3.91 7.00 12.06
CA LEU A 386 -2.60 6.89 12.70
C LEU A 386 -1.49 6.57 11.68
N VAL A 387 -1.76 5.71 10.72
CA VAL A 387 -0.80 5.35 9.68
C VAL A 387 -0.69 6.47 8.65
N SER A 388 -1.78 6.81 7.97
CA SER A 388 -1.79 7.66 6.78
C SER A 388 -1.50 9.12 7.09
N ASN A 389 -2.00 9.64 8.21
CA ASN A 389 -1.86 11.04 8.57
C ASN A 389 -0.70 11.32 9.54
N ASN A 390 -0.14 10.29 10.19
CA ASN A 390 0.96 10.47 11.14
C ASN A 390 2.22 9.73 10.73
N ILE A 391 2.17 8.40 10.69
CA ILE A 391 3.39 7.59 10.59
C ILE A 391 4.05 7.76 9.22
N LEU A 392 3.29 7.73 8.12
CA LEU A 392 3.81 7.92 6.78
C LEU A 392 4.49 9.29 6.60
N PRO A 393 3.85 10.43 6.91
CA PRO A 393 4.49 11.73 6.75
C PRO A 393 5.67 11.94 7.72
N LEU A 394 5.48 11.67 9.01
CA LEU A 394 6.53 11.91 10.02
C LEU A 394 7.73 10.96 9.81
N GLY A 395 7.48 9.71 9.44
CA GLY A 395 8.54 8.77 9.12
C GLY A 395 9.33 9.18 7.89
N SER A 396 8.64 9.67 6.86
CA SER A 396 9.30 10.23 5.65
C SER A 396 10.20 11.41 6.00
N LEU A 397 9.74 12.32 6.89
CA LEU A 397 10.57 13.41 7.39
C LEU A 397 11.82 12.92 8.13
N ILE A 398 11.67 11.86 8.94
CA ILE A 398 12.79 11.28 9.69
C ILE A 398 13.81 10.65 8.74
N PHE A 399 13.39 9.87 7.73
CA PHE A 399 14.31 9.33 6.73
C PHE A 399 15.03 10.42 5.95
N LEU A 400 14.30 11.46 5.50
CA LEU A 400 14.90 12.61 4.80
C LEU A 400 15.90 13.35 5.70
N ALA A 401 15.49 13.71 6.91
CA ALA A 401 16.37 14.42 7.85
C ALA A 401 17.61 13.60 8.21
N PHE A 402 17.47 12.29 8.39
CA PHE A 402 18.58 11.39 8.66
C PHE A 402 19.59 11.33 7.50
N CYS A 403 19.12 11.25 6.27
CA CYS A 403 19.97 11.17 5.08
C CYS A 403 20.58 12.51 4.66
N THR A 404 19.90 13.65 4.95
CA THR A 404 20.33 14.96 4.44
C THR A 404 20.99 15.85 5.47
N SER A 405 20.69 15.66 6.77
CA SER A 405 21.16 16.51 7.86
C SER A 405 22.56 16.14 8.31
N ARG A 406 23.33 17.14 8.75
CA ARG A 406 24.64 16.95 9.42
C ARG A 406 24.55 16.22 10.78
N TYR A 407 23.37 16.20 11.38
CA TYR A 407 23.11 15.51 12.65
C TYR A 407 22.66 14.06 12.47
N GLY A 408 22.42 13.63 11.22
CA GLY A 408 22.10 12.26 10.84
C GLY A 408 23.27 11.57 10.15
N TRP A 409 22.97 10.59 9.31
CA TRP A 409 23.95 9.87 8.50
C TRP A 409 24.69 10.80 7.51
N GLY A 410 23.97 11.80 7.00
CA GLY A 410 24.49 12.92 6.24
C GLY A 410 24.51 12.68 4.73
N TRP A 411 24.42 13.80 3.99
CA TRP A 411 24.28 13.79 2.53
C TRP A 411 25.41 13.06 1.79
N THR A 412 26.68 13.27 2.20
CA THR A 412 27.81 12.68 1.49
C THR A 412 27.76 11.15 1.52
N LYS A 413 27.57 10.56 2.69
CA LYS A 413 27.48 9.10 2.83
C LYS A 413 26.23 8.55 2.16
N PHE A 414 25.13 9.28 2.23
CA PHE A 414 23.88 8.93 1.55
C PHE A 414 24.06 8.84 0.05
N ILE A 415 24.64 9.87 -0.60
CA ILE A 415 24.79 9.89 -2.06
C ILE A 415 25.84 8.89 -2.56
N GLU A 416 26.91 8.67 -1.81
CA GLU A 416 27.90 7.62 -2.10
C GLU A 416 27.23 6.24 -2.15
N GLU A 417 26.35 5.95 -1.18
CA GLU A 417 25.62 4.69 -1.17
C GLU A 417 24.63 4.62 -2.33
N VAL A 418 23.83 5.65 -2.56
CA VAL A 418 22.80 5.69 -3.61
C VAL A 418 23.39 5.51 -4.99
N ASP A 419 24.51 6.15 -5.27
CA ASP A 419 25.18 6.14 -6.58
C ASP A 419 26.19 4.99 -6.75
N THR A 420 26.30 4.09 -5.79
CA THR A 420 27.09 2.88 -5.93
C THR A 420 26.41 1.90 -6.90
N GLY A 421 27.15 1.41 -7.90
CA GLY A 421 26.71 0.48 -8.93
C GLY A 421 26.42 1.13 -10.28
N LYS A 422 25.69 0.42 -11.15
CA LYS A 422 25.36 0.86 -12.52
C LYS A 422 23.94 1.39 -12.60
N GLY A 423 23.68 2.29 -13.55
CA GLY A 423 22.34 2.82 -13.84
C GLY A 423 22.21 4.32 -13.59
N ILE A 424 20.95 4.78 -13.43
CA ILE A 424 20.63 6.21 -13.28
C ILE A 424 21.02 6.68 -11.89
N GLY A 425 21.83 7.76 -11.85
CA GLY A 425 22.26 8.38 -10.60
C GLY A 425 21.22 9.32 -10.00
N PHE A 426 21.39 9.66 -8.73
CA PHE A 426 20.51 10.58 -8.04
C PHE A 426 20.77 12.02 -8.53
N PRO A 427 19.74 12.77 -8.98
CA PRO A 427 19.94 14.10 -9.54
C PRO A 427 20.53 15.09 -8.52
N LYS A 428 21.62 15.80 -8.88
CA LYS A 428 22.32 16.72 -7.99
C LYS A 428 21.44 17.84 -7.42
N TRP A 429 20.49 18.34 -8.20
CA TRP A 429 19.56 19.40 -7.78
C TRP A 429 18.63 18.94 -6.65
N MET A 430 18.37 17.64 -6.56
CA MET A 430 17.53 17.07 -5.50
C MET A 430 18.11 17.26 -4.09
N ARG A 431 19.40 17.60 -3.95
CA ARG A 431 19.98 17.91 -2.63
C ARG A 431 19.24 19.05 -1.94
N PHE A 432 19.10 20.17 -2.61
CA PHE A 432 18.40 21.34 -2.05
C PHE A 432 16.93 21.02 -1.82
N TYR A 433 16.30 20.39 -2.79
CA TYR A 433 14.90 20.00 -2.74
C TYR A 433 14.60 19.04 -1.57
N ALA A 434 15.33 17.92 -1.46
CA ALA A 434 15.13 16.91 -0.41
C ALA A 434 15.49 17.41 1.00
N THR A 435 16.40 18.40 1.11
CA THR A 435 16.83 18.95 2.40
C THR A 435 15.88 20.00 2.94
N TYR A 436 15.30 20.84 2.08
CA TYR A 436 14.54 22.02 2.53
C TYR A 436 13.09 22.04 2.02
N ILE A 437 12.87 21.82 0.73
CA ILE A 437 11.53 21.97 0.12
C ILE A 437 10.64 20.79 0.46
N LEU A 438 11.11 19.58 0.23
CA LEU A 438 10.33 18.36 0.44
C LEU A 438 9.86 18.20 1.89
N PRO A 439 10.69 18.45 2.93
CA PRO A 439 10.21 18.46 4.31
C PRO A 439 9.07 19.45 4.59
N LEU A 440 9.11 20.63 3.99
CA LEU A 440 8.03 21.62 4.14
C LEU A 440 6.72 21.15 3.49
N ILE A 441 6.81 20.50 2.31
CA ILE A 441 5.65 19.93 1.65
C ILE A 441 5.06 18.80 2.52
N VAL A 442 5.89 17.94 3.08
CA VAL A 442 5.43 16.84 3.96
C VAL A 442 4.78 17.38 5.23
N LEU A 443 5.34 18.41 5.84
CA LEU A 443 4.73 19.09 7.00
C LEU A 443 3.38 19.74 6.62
N TYR A 444 3.28 20.34 5.44
CA TYR A 444 2.00 20.88 4.94
C TYR A 444 0.94 19.78 4.81
N ILE A 445 1.30 18.60 4.25
CA ILE A 445 0.40 17.46 4.13
C ILE A 445 -0.05 16.99 5.52
N PHE A 446 0.88 16.87 6.45
CA PHE A 446 0.60 16.47 7.83
C PHE A 446 -0.41 17.42 8.52
N PHE A 447 -0.14 18.71 8.52
CA PHE A 447 -1.03 19.68 9.19
C PHE A 447 -2.39 19.83 8.48
N ASN A 448 -2.42 19.75 7.14
CA ASN A 448 -3.67 19.83 6.39
C ASN A 448 -4.54 18.57 6.61
N GLY A 449 -3.92 17.40 6.81
CA GLY A 449 -4.63 16.17 7.19
C GLY A 449 -5.36 16.31 8.53
N TYR A 450 -4.71 16.90 9.52
CA TYR A 450 -5.35 17.21 10.81
C TYR A 450 -6.46 18.25 10.67
N TYR A 451 -6.23 19.31 9.90
CA TYR A 451 -7.23 20.34 9.67
C TYR A 451 -8.50 19.76 9.02
N ALA A 452 -8.35 18.86 8.06
CA ALA A 452 -9.49 18.25 7.35
C ALA A 452 -10.35 17.36 8.25
N ILE A 453 -9.77 16.72 9.27
CA ILE A 453 -10.49 15.79 10.16
C ILE A 453 -11.12 16.50 11.36
N PHE A 454 -10.43 17.47 11.95
CA PHE A 454 -10.84 18.05 13.22
C PHE A 454 -11.44 19.44 13.12
N PHE A 455 -11.30 20.15 11.98
CA PHE A 455 -11.74 21.52 11.81
C PHE A 455 -12.62 21.77 10.58
N LYS A 456 -12.92 20.76 9.78
CA LYS A 456 -13.94 20.76 8.73
C LYS A 456 -15.15 19.96 9.18
#